data_3c652649fe73a5f75d218ed9734f578a
#
_entry.id   3c652649fe73a5f75d218ed9734f578a
#
_cell.length_a   1.000
_cell.length_b   1.000
_cell.length_c   1.000
_cell.angle_alpha   90.00
_cell.angle_beta   90.00
_cell.angle_gamma   90.00
#
_symmetry.space_group_name_H-M   'P 1'
#
loop_
_entity.id
_entity.type
_entity.pdbx_description
1 polymer ?
#
loop_
_entity_poly.entity_id
_entity_poly.type
_entity_poly.pdbx_seq_one_letter_code
_entity_poly.pdbx_strand_id
1 'polypeptide(L)'
;VLKNNENIEDYEYESVNNTLIKNNIYLGKVSRIEPSLQAAFVDFGRNRHGFLSFNDIQSDYYQIPSSDLELIKAQEEKAREELIKESEKEEEKNILDNKIDIDNSVEKEIDQVSYTEKNSTEKKYPFKRYKIQEVIKPNQVILVQVLKDERGMKGAALSTFISIAGKYIVLMPNTPKGGGISRKIFNPADRKKIRSILNQ
;
A
#
# COMPACT_ATOMS: atom_id res chain seq x y z
N VAL A 1 18.78 -3.58 16.09
CA VAL A 1 19.96 -2.75 15.76
C VAL A 1 20.70 -3.40 14.61
N LEU A 2 20.89 -2.68 13.53
CA LEU A 2 21.69 -3.11 12.38
C LEU A 2 23.10 -2.51 12.51
N LYS A 3 24.12 -3.37 12.50
CA LYS A 3 25.52 -2.96 12.58
C LYS A 3 26.29 -3.37 11.32
N ASN A 4 27.16 -2.49 10.86
CA ASN A 4 28.15 -2.79 9.84
C ASN A 4 29.54 -2.51 10.44
N ASN A 5 30.25 -3.59 10.78
CA ASN A 5 31.46 -3.56 11.60
C ASN A 5 31.24 -2.83 12.94
N GLU A 6 31.88 -1.70 13.17
CA GLU A 6 31.76 -0.89 14.40
C GLU A 6 30.68 0.18 14.31
N ASN A 7 30.17 0.48 13.13
CA ASN A 7 29.17 1.51 12.92
C ASN A 7 27.73 0.97 13.04
N ILE A 8 26.89 1.70 13.75
CA ILE A 8 25.44 1.45 13.79
C ILE A 8 24.85 2.10 12.53
N GLU A 9 24.31 1.27 11.62
CA GLU A 9 23.65 1.77 10.40
C GLU A 9 22.20 2.14 10.66
N ASP A 10 21.53 1.37 11.52
CA ASP A 10 20.12 1.60 11.83
C ASP A 10 19.75 0.99 13.18
N TYR A 11 18.84 1.62 13.91
CA TYR A 11 18.27 1.08 15.12
C TYR A 11 16.79 1.40 15.24
N GLU A 12 16.05 0.48 15.80
CA GLU A 12 14.63 0.64 16.12
C GLU A 12 14.46 0.51 17.63
N TYR A 13 13.69 1.43 18.19
CA TYR A 13 13.39 1.48 19.61
C TYR A 13 11.91 1.19 19.85
N GLU A 14 11.62 0.20 20.66
CA GLU A 14 10.27 -0.15 21.07
C GLU A 14 10.15 -0.05 22.60
N SER A 15 9.14 0.68 23.06
CA SER A 15 8.85 0.83 24.48
C SER A 15 7.97 -0.33 24.96
N VAL A 16 8.31 -0.91 26.10
CA VAL A 16 7.53 -2.00 26.72
C VAL A 16 6.09 -1.56 27.06
N ASN A 17 5.90 -0.28 27.40
CA ASN A 17 4.61 0.26 27.82
C ASN A 17 3.74 0.78 26.68
N ASN A 18 4.30 1.01 25.50
CA ASN A 18 3.59 1.54 24.35
C ASN A 18 4.10 0.87 23.09
N THR A 19 3.60 -0.34 22.83
CA THR A 19 3.90 -1.08 21.61
C THR A 19 3.17 -0.45 20.44
N LEU A 20 3.94 0.10 19.50
CA LEU A 20 3.41 0.58 18.22
C LEU A 20 2.86 -0.60 17.44
N ILE A 21 1.61 -0.53 17.04
CA ILE A 21 0.96 -1.58 16.23
C ILE A 21 0.95 -1.29 14.74
N LYS A 22 1.40 -0.10 14.36
CA LYS A 22 1.49 0.29 12.95
C LYS A 22 2.31 -0.72 12.15
N ASN A 23 1.84 -1.06 10.97
CA ASN A 23 2.38 -2.05 10.04
C ASN A 23 2.27 -3.52 10.51
N ASN A 24 1.79 -3.80 11.72
CA ASN A 24 1.51 -5.17 12.16
C ASN A 24 0.34 -5.77 11.37
N ILE A 25 0.39 -7.07 11.19
CA ILE A 25 -0.63 -7.85 10.48
C ILE A 25 -1.37 -8.71 11.48
N TYR A 26 -2.70 -8.70 11.40
CA TYR A 26 -3.60 -9.43 12.29
C TYR A 26 -4.65 -10.21 11.50
N LEU A 27 -5.09 -11.30 12.07
CA LEU A 27 -6.32 -11.97 11.63
C LEU A 27 -7.47 -11.29 12.35
N GLY A 28 -8.33 -10.59 11.59
CA GLY A 28 -9.45 -9.84 12.13
C GLY A 28 -10.80 -10.48 11.75
N LYS A 29 -11.81 -10.21 12.55
CA LYS A 29 -13.20 -10.62 12.31
C LYS A 29 -14.05 -9.38 12.14
N VAL A 30 -14.82 -9.31 11.04
CA VAL A 30 -15.75 -8.22 10.78
C VAL A 30 -16.84 -8.23 11.87
N SER A 31 -16.88 -7.21 12.70
CA SER A 31 -17.85 -7.07 13.78
C SER A 31 -19.16 -6.49 13.29
N ARG A 32 -19.08 -5.34 12.61
CA ARG A 32 -20.26 -4.67 12.02
C ARG A 32 -19.89 -3.92 10.76
N ILE A 33 -20.86 -3.68 9.93
CA ILE A 33 -20.74 -2.90 8.70
C ILE A 33 -21.55 -1.62 8.88
N GLU A 34 -20.97 -0.50 8.48
CA GLU A 34 -21.61 0.82 8.52
C GLU A 34 -21.77 1.35 7.09
N PRO A 35 -22.97 1.16 6.50
CA PRO A 35 -23.21 1.54 5.11
C PRO A 35 -23.10 3.04 4.85
N SER A 36 -23.42 3.87 5.84
CA SER A 36 -23.35 5.33 5.73
C SER A 36 -21.91 5.82 5.52
N LEU A 37 -20.94 5.13 6.12
CA LEU A 37 -19.50 5.42 6.01
C LEU A 37 -18.81 4.60 4.91
N GLN A 38 -19.50 3.66 4.27
CA GLN A 38 -18.90 2.67 3.39
C GLN A 38 -17.66 2.03 4.04
N ALA A 39 -17.83 1.57 5.29
CA ALA A 39 -16.75 1.03 6.11
C ALA A 39 -17.22 -0.16 6.95
N ALA A 40 -16.29 -0.99 7.37
CA ALA A 40 -16.48 -2.06 8.33
C ALA A 40 -15.67 -1.80 9.60
N PHE A 41 -16.19 -2.26 10.72
CA PHE A 41 -15.47 -2.31 11.99
C PHE A 41 -15.01 -3.75 12.21
N VAL A 42 -13.72 -3.92 12.47
CA VAL A 42 -13.05 -5.22 12.57
C VAL A 42 -12.51 -5.41 13.96
N ASP A 43 -12.87 -6.52 14.58
CA ASP A 43 -12.24 -6.99 15.80
C ASP A 43 -10.95 -7.74 15.41
N PHE A 44 -9.80 -7.24 15.85
CA PHE A 44 -8.48 -7.79 15.57
C PHE A 44 -7.70 -8.11 16.87
N GLY A 45 -8.45 -8.35 17.96
CA GLY A 45 -7.88 -8.76 19.25
C GLY A 45 -7.41 -7.59 20.11
N ARG A 46 -7.84 -6.37 19.83
CA ARG A 46 -7.58 -5.19 20.65
C ARG A 46 -8.85 -4.70 21.37
N ASN A 47 -8.67 -3.82 22.35
CA ASN A 47 -9.81 -3.25 23.11
C ASN A 47 -10.79 -2.49 22.23
N ARG A 48 -10.32 -1.96 21.10
CA ARG A 48 -11.14 -1.20 20.16
C ARG A 48 -11.13 -1.86 18.79
N HIS A 49 -12.28 -1.84 18.15
CA HIS A 49 -12.39 -2.29 16.76
C HIS A 49 -11.66 -1.33 15.83
N GLY A 50 -10.97 -1.89 14.85
CA GLY A 50 -10.34 -1.12 13.80
C GLY A 50 -11.34 -0.69 12.73
N PHE A 51 -11.04 0.41 12.06
CA PHE A 51 -11.80 0.96 10.95
C PHE A 51 -11.21 0.49 9.63
N LEU A 52 -12.02 -0.15 8.80
CA LEU A 52 -11.67 -0.65 7.48
C LEU A 52 -12.57 0.01 6.43
N SER A 53 -12.00 0.87 5.59
CA SER A 53 -12.72 1.51 4.49
C SER A 53 -12.98 0.53 3.35
N PHE A 54 -14.06 0.72 2.60
CA PHE A 54 -14.36 -0.09 1.41
C PHE A 54 -13.22 -0.09 0.39
N ASN A 55 -12.55 1.03 0.20
CA ASN A 55 -11.43 1.15 -0.73
C ASN A 55 -10.17 0.38 -0.28
N ASP A 56 -10.10 0.03 1.00
CA ASP A 56 -8.98 -0.72 1.61
C ASP A 56 -9.27 -2.22 1.68
N ILE A 57 -10.35 -2.68 1.04
CA ILE A 57 -10.74 -4.09 0.99
C ILE A 57 -10.40 -4.67 -0.38
N GLN A 58 -9.59 -5.73 -0.38
CA GLN A 58 -9.22 -6.45 -1.58
C GLN A 58 -10.39 -7.28 -2.12
N SER A 59 -10.49 -7.38 -3.44
CA SER A 59 -11.55 -8.12 -4.15
C SER A 59 -11.64 -9.60 -3.79
N ASP A 60 -10.56 -10.23 -3.35
CA ASP A 60 -10.56 -11.63 -2.92
C ASP A 60 -11.45 -11.90 -1.72
N TYR A 61 -11.74 -10.89 -0.90
CA TYR A 61 -12.65 -10.99 0.23
C TYR A 61 -14.12 -10.78 -0.13
N TYR A 62 -14.42 -10.39 -1.38
CA TYR A 62 -15.77 -10.09 -1.81
C TYR A 62 -16.62 -11.36 -1.95
N GLN A 63 -17.79 -11.35 -1.32
CA GLN A 63 -18.78 -12.42 -1.41
C GLN A 63 -19.84 -12.07 -2.45
N ILE A 64 -19.43 -12.04 -3.72
CA ILE A 64 -20.25 -11.72 -4.88
C ILE A 64 -20.32 -12.93 -5.83
N PRO A 65 -21.21 -12.96 -6.81
CA PRO A 65 -21.24 -14.02 -7.83
C PRO A 65 -19.88 -14.16 -8.55
N SER A 66 -19.50 -15.40 -8.84
CA SER A 66 -18.20 -15.72 -9.46
C SER A 66 -17.99 -15.01 -10.81
N SER A 67 -19.06 -14.85 -11.61
CA SER A 67 -19.02 -14.13 -12.87
C SER A 67 -18.55 -12.66 -12.72
N ASP A 68 -19.06 -11.99 -11.69
CA ASP A 68 -18.72 -10.59 -11.42
C ASP A 68 -17.33 -10.46 -10.80
N LEU A 69 -16.94 -11.44 -9.97
CA LEU A 69 -15.60 -11.52 -9.39
C LEU A 69 -14.53 -11.68 -10.47
N GLU A 70 -14.77 -12.53 -11.47
CA GLU A 70 -13.86 -12.72 -12.60
C GLU A 70 -13.71 -11.45 -13.42
N LEU A 71 -14.80 -10.72 -13.67
CA LEU A 71 -14.76 -9.45 -14.36
C LEU A 71 -13.94 -8.38 -13.59
N ILE A 72 -14.12 -8.33 -12.27
CA ILE A 72 -13.38 -7.44 -11.40
C ILE A 72 -11.87 -7.77 -11.45
N LYS A 73 -11.51 -9.05 -11.28
CA LYS A 73 -10.10 -9.50 -11.35
C LYS A 73 -9.46 -9.22 -12.70
N ALA A 74 -10.17 -9.46 -13.80
CA ALA A 74 -9.66 -9.15 -15.14
C ALA A 74 -9.42 -7.64 -15.35
N GLN A 75 -10.21 -6.79 -14.72
CA GLN A 75 -10.02 -5.33 -14.78
C GLN A 75 -8.87 -4.87 -13.88
N GLU A 76 -8.72 -5.47 -12.68
CA GLU A 76 -7.57 -5.24 -11.80
C GLU A 76 -6.26 -5.64 -12.49
N GLU A 77 -6.23 -6.75 -13.20
CA GLU A 77 -5.07 -7.23 -13.92
C GLU A 77 -4.69 -6.27 -15.07
N LYS A 78 -5.66 -5.80 -15.84
CA LYS A 78 -5.42 -4.76 -16.87
C LYS A 78 -4.89 -3.46 -16.26
N ALA A 79 -5.48 -3.00 -15.17
CA ALA A 79 -5.00 -1.82 -14.47
C ALA A 79 -3.57 -2.01 -13.92
N ARG A 80 -3.24 -3.23 -13.47
CA ARG A 80 -1.89 -3.60 -13.05
C ARG A 80 -0.89 -3.49 -14.19
N GLU A 81 -1.22 -4.04 -15.37
CA GLU A 81 -0.36 -3.94 -16.55
C GLU A 81 -0.14 -2.50 -17.00
N GLU A 82 -1.20 -1.68 -16.98
CA GLU A 82 -1.09 -0.25 -17.32
C GLU A 82 -0.17 0.49 -16.35
N LEU A 83 -0.31 0.26 -15.04
CA LEU A 83 0.54 0.89 -14.02
C LEU A 83 2.02 0.45 -14.12
N ILE A 84 2.27 -0.80 -14.48
CA ILE A 84 3.64 -1.29 -14.73
C ILE A 84 4.24 -0.55 -15.93
N LYS A 85 3.52 -0.46 -17.03
CA LYS A 85 3.95 0.25 -18.26
C LYS A 85 4.18 1.75 -18.02
N GLU A 86 3.31 2.40 -17.22
CA GLU A 86 3.49 3.79 -16.84
C GLU A 86 4.75 3.99 -15.98
N SER A 87 4.97 3.12 -14.99
CA SER A 87 6.15 3.19 -14.13
C SER A 87 7.47 2.96 -14.88
N GLU A 88 7.47 2.09 -15.88
CA GLU A 88 8.63 1.87 -16.75
C GLU A 88 8.95 3.11 -17.61
N LYS A 89 7.93 3.76 -18.16
CA LYS A 89 8.09 5.00 -18.93
C LYS A 89 8.58 6.19 -18.09
N GLU A 90 8.13 6.29 -16.84
CA GLU A 90 8.62 7.33 -15.92
C GLU A 90 10.08 7.11 -15.54
N GLU A 91 10.50 5.86 -15.37
CA GLU A 91 11.91 5.56 -15.09
C GLU A 91 12.82 5.83 -16.31
N GLU A 92 12.38 5.51 -17.51
CA GLU A 92 13.11 5.83 -18.73
C GLU A 92 13.28 7.35 -18.91
N LYS A 93 12.24 8.13 -18.62
CA LYS A 93 12.32 9.61 -18.63
C LYS A 93 13.31 10.13 -17.59
N ASN A 94 13.24 9.64 -16.36
CA ASN A 94 14.16 10.06 -15.30
C ASN A 94 15.62 9.69 -15.59
N ILE A 95 15.89 8.62 -16.35
CA ILE A 95 17.24 8.26 -16.79
C ILE A 95 17.73 9.18 -17.90
N LEU A 96 16.87 9.65 -18.79
CA LEU A 96 17.21 10.62 -19.83
C LEU A 96 17.49 12.02 -19.22
N ASP A 97 16.65 12.47 -18.31
CA ASP A 97 16.81 13.78 -17.66
C ASP A 97 18.09 13.83 -16.81
N ASN A 98 18.43 12.76 -16.10
CA ASN A 98 19.70 12.67 -15.34
C ASN A 98 20.97 12.58 -16.22
N LYS A 99 20.86 12.34 -17.53
CA LYS A 99 21.99 12.39 -18.45
C LYS A 99 22.27 13.81 -19.00
N ILE A 100 21.32 14.71 -18.85
CA ILE A 100 21.40 16.09 -19.36
C ILE A 100 21.99 17.05 -18.30
N ASP A 101 21.90 16.71 -17.00
CA ASP A 101 22.30 17.59 -15.91
C ASP A 101 23.74 17.43 -15.41
N ILE A 102 24.64 16.81 -16.16
CA ILE A 102 26.07 16.71 -15.76
C ILE A 102 26.85 18.01 -16.04
N ASP A 103 26.24 19.02 -16.65
CA ASP A 103 27.00 20.20 -17.09
C ASP A 103 26.47 21.58 -16.58
N ASN A 104 25.78 21.64 -15.45
CA ASN A 104 25.54 22.93 -14.80
C ASN A 104 25.32 22.82 -13.29
N SER A 105 26.38 23.07 -12.54
CA SER A 105 26.36 23.39 -11.11
C SER A 105 25.67 24.74 -10.86
N VAL A 106 24.47 24.74 -10.29
CA VAL A 106 23.95 25.86 -9.48
C VAL A 106 22.99 25.30 -8.44
N GLU A 107 23.31 25.60 -7.19
CA GLU A 107 22.51 25.43 -6.00
C GLU A 107 21.06 25.91 -6.21
N LYS A 108 20.08 25.04 -5.97
CA LYS A 108 18.72 25.46 -5.65
C LYS A 108 18.15 24.62 -4.53
N GLU A 109 17.76 25.35 -3.54
CA GLU A 109 17.13 25.02 -2.28
C GLU A 109 16.08 23.92 -2.35
N ILE A 110 16.12 23.09 -1.31
CA ILE A 110 15.12 22.05 -1.01
C ILE A 110 13.87 22.79 -0.55
N ASP A 111 12.96 23.05 -1.46
CA ASP A 111 11.60 23.46 -1.13
C ASP A 111 10.63 22.30 -1.35
N GLN A 112 10.02 21.96 -0.24
CA GLN A 112 8.69 21.37 -0.05
C GLN A 112 8.16 20.48 -1.20
N VAL A 113 8.27 19.18 -0.99
CA VAL A 113 7.42 18.22 -1.69
C VAL A 113 5.97 18.50 -1.29
N SER A 114 5.36 19.47 -1.96
CA SER A 114 3.91 19.60 -1.98
C SER A 114 3.36 18.34 -2.63
N TYR A 115 2.61 17.57 -1.86
CA TYR A 115 1.69 16.57 -2.39
C TYR A 115 0.64 17.33 -3.22
N THR A 116 0.99 17.70 -4.44
CA THR A 116 -0.01 18.06 -5.40
C THR A 116 -0.85 16.80 -5.65
N GLU A 117 -2.01 16.76 -5.04
CA GLU A 117 -3.14 16.02 -5.55
C GLU A 117 -3.35 16.48 -7.02
N LYS A 118 -2.57 15.88 -7.93
CA LYS A 118 -2.94 15.92 -9.33
C LYS A 118 -4.29 15.23 -9.37
N ASN A 119 -5.33 16.02 -9.63
CA ASN A 119 -6.64 15.58 -10.08
C ASN A 119 -6.44 14.50 -11.14
N SER A 120 -6.21 13.27 -10.68
CA SER A 120 -6.36 12.11 -11.52
C SER A 120 -7.84 12.11 -11.85
N THR A 121 -8.17 12.58 -13.05
CA THR A 121 -9.43 12.30 -13.73
C THR A 121 -9.90 10.96 -13.20
N GLU A 122 -11.05 10.96 -12.54
CA GLU A 122 -11.73 9.80 -11.98
C GLU A 122 -11.68 8.67 -13.02
N LYS A 123 -10.64 7.87 -13.01
CA LYS A 123 -10.66 6.57 -13.69
C LYS A 123 -11.72 5.80 -12.94
N LYS A 124 -12.93 5.79 -13.53
CA LYS A 124 -14.11 5.13 -13.02
C LYS A 124 -13.77 3.64 -12.85
N TYR A 125 -13.26 3.29 -11.69
CA TYR A 125 -13.13 1.89 -11.33
C TYR A 125 -14.57 1.33 -11.27
N PRO A 126 -14.88 0.25 -11.97
CA PRO A 126 -16.21 -0.35 -11.98
C PRO A 126 -16.67 -0.86 -10.62
N PHE A 127 -15.78 -0.84 -9.61
CA PHE A 127 -16.03 -1.14 -8.20
C PHE A 127 -17.12 -0.28 -7.55
N LYS A 128 -17.47 0.87 -8.10
CA LYS A 128 -18.58 1.69 -7.59
C LYS A 128 -19.97 1.05 -7.76
N ARG A 129 -20.06 -0.12 -8.39
CA ARG A 129 -21.34 -0.81 -8.59
C ARG A 129 -21.84 -1.46 -7.31
N TYR A 130 -20.95 -1.94 -6.44
CA TYR A 130 -21.30 -2.62 -5.20
C TYR A 130 -21.14 -1.71 -3.99
N LYS A 131 -22.04 -1.85 -3.00
CA LYS A 131 -21.92 -1.24 -1.68
C LYS A 131 -21.24 -2.21 -0.73
N ILE A 132 -20.59 -1.70 0.31
CA ILE A 132 -19.84 -2.53 1.26
C ILE A 132 -20.68 -3.68 1.86
N GLN A 133 -21.96 -3.44 2.15
CA GLN A 133 -22.85 -4.46 2.71
C GLN A 133 -23.18 -5.59 1.74
N GLU A 134 -22.94 -5.40 0.44
CA GLU A 134 -23.18 -6.41 -0.60
C GLU A 134 -21.96 -7.32 -0.78
N VAL A 135 -20.77 -6.82 -0.48
CA VAL A 135 -19.50 -7.54 -0.75
C VAL A 135 -18.89 -8.18 0.49
N ILE A 136 -19.15 -7.64 1.69
CA ILE A 136 -18.62 -8.15 2.96
C ILE A 136 -19.77 -8.49 3.91
N LYS A 137 -19.59 -9.52 4.71
CA LYS A 137 -20.56 -9.93 5.72
C LYS A 137 -20.00 -9.82 7.14
N PRO A 138 -20.87 -9.55 8.14
CA PRO A 138 -20.52 -9.69 9.54
C PRO A 138 -20.00 -11.10 9.84
N ASN A 139 -19.08 -11.21 10.80
CA ASN A 139 -18.37 -12.44 11.18
C ASN A 139 -17.42 -13.02 10.14
N GLN A 140 -17.21 -12.37 9.00
CA GLN A 140 -16.20 -12.76 8.04
C GLN A 140 -14.80 -12.56 8.64
N VAL A 141 -13.92 -13.53 8.44
CA VAL A 141 -12.53 -13.48 8.87
C VAL A 141 -11.67 -12.95 7.72
N ILE A 142 -10.85 -11.96 8.00
CA ILE A 142 -10.01 -11.27 7.03
C ILE A 142 -8.62 -11.02 7.60
N LEU A 143 -7.60 -11.01 6.75
CA LEU A 143 -6.26 -10.60 7.12
C LEU A 143 -6.15 -9.08 6.96
N VAL A 144 -5.71 -8.38 8.00
CA VAL A 144 -5.63 -6.93 8.02
C VAL A 144 -4.29 -6.44 8.49
N GLN A 145 -3.80 -5.36 7.89
CA GLN A 145 -2.62 -4.62 8.33
C GLN A 145 -3.03 -3.28 8.91
N VAL A 146 -2.38 -2.89 9.99
CA VAL A 146 -2.62 -1.58 10.63
C VAL A 146 -1.87 -0.49 9.87
N LEU A 147 -2.62 0.45 9.29
CA LEU A 147 -2.04 1.62 8.60
C LEU A 147 -1.75 2.76 9.57
N LYS A 148 -2.63 2.97 10.54
CA LYS A 148 -2.50 4.02 11.55
C LYS A 148 -2.91 3.47 12.91
N ASP A 149 -2.13 3.81 13.91
CA ASP A 149 -2.44 3.45 15.30
C ASP A 149 -3.72 4.10 15.82
N GLU A 150 -4.22 3.55 16.91
CA GLU A 150 -5.32 4.15 17.66
C GLU A 150 -4.95 5.56 18.11
N ARG A 151 -5.87 6.51 17.96
CA ARG A 151 -5.66 7.88 18.36
C ARG A 151 -6.87 8.42 19.12
N GLY A 152 -6.68 8.79 20.39
CA GLY A 152 -7.77 9.29 21.24
C GLY A 152 -8.91 8.29 21.33
N MET A 153 -10.10 8.66 20.89
CA MET A 153 -11.30 7.81 20.87
C MET A 153 -11.46 6.98 19.57
N LYS A 154 -10.58 7.19 18.58
CA LYS A 154 -10.66 6.49 17.28
C LYS A 154 -9.87 5.20 17.32
N GLY A 155 -10.45 4.12 16.79
CA GLY A 155 -9.76 2.85 16.57
C GLY A 155 -8.71 2.96 15.46
N ALA A 156 -7.87 1.93 15.36
CA ALA A 156 -6.83 1.84 14.34
C ALA A 156 -7.44 1.84 12.92
N ALA A 157 -6.74 2.44 11.97
CA ALA A 157 -7.09 2.32 10.55
C ALA A 157 -6.44 1.05 9.98
N LEU A 158 -7.25 0.24 9.34
CA LEU A 158 -6.88 -1.07 8.79
C LEU A 158 -6.96 -1.07 7.27
N SER A 159 -6.20 -1.97 6.65
CA SER A 159 -6.30 -2.31 5.24
C SER A 159 -6.09 -3.81 5.05
N THR A 160 -6.73 -4.40 4.05
CA THR A 160 -6.46 -5.77 3.63
C THR A 160 -5.29 -5.84 2.62
N PHE A 161 -4.86 -4.69 2.09
CA PHE A 161 -3.66 -4.61 1.27
C PHE A 161 -2.43 -4.66 2.17
N ILE A 162 -1.63 -5.70 2.00
CA ILE A 162 -0.47 -5.97 2.84
C ILE A 162 0.76 -5.36 2.19
N SER A 163 1.56 -4.65 2.99
CA SER A 163 2.86 -4.13 2.61
C SER A 163 3.93 -4.62 3.57
N ILE A 164 4.94 -5.31 3.04
CA ILE A 164 6.06 -5.84 3.81
C ILE A 164 7.29 -5.04 3.45
N ALA A 165 7.76 -4.23 4.40
CA ALA A 165 8.89 -3.35 4.19
C ALA A 165 10.22 -4.08 4.46
N GLY A 166 11.13 -4.03 3.48
CA GLY A 166 12.54 -4.34 3.64
C GLY A 166 13.40 -3.07 3.66
N LYS A 167 14.72 -3.22 3.73
CA LYS A 167 15.66 -2.08 3.81
C LYS A 167 15.59 -1.16 2.58
N TYR A 168 15.48 -1.73 1.38
CA TYR A 168 15.47 -1.00 0.12
C TYR A 168 14.29 -1.31 -0.79
N ILE A 169 13.44 -2.23 -0.38
CA ILE A 169 12.28 -2.68 -1.15
C ILE A 169 11.06 -2.79 -0.25
N VAL A 170 9.89 -2.62 -0.84
CA VAL A 170 8.60 -2.93 -0.20
C VAL A 170 7.90 -3.94 -1.08
N LEU A 171 7.59 -5.10 -0.52
CA LEU A 171 6.79 -6.12 -1.19
C LEU A 171 5.31 -5.86 -0.89
N MET A 172 4.50 -5.79 -1.94
CA MET A 172 3.05 -5.63 -1.86
C MET A 172 2.39 -6.75 -2.66
N PRO A 173 2.23 -7.95 -2.06
CA PRO A 173 1.85 -9.16 -2.82
C PRO A 173 0.47 -9.07 -3.45
N ASN A 174 -0.43 -8.31 -2.87
CA ASN A 174 -1.83 -8.22 -3.26
C ASN A 174 -2.27 -6.82 -3.71
N THR A 175 -1.35 -6.02 -4.22
CA THR A 175 -1.64 -4.72 -4.84
C THR A 175 -1.24 -4.70 -6.32
N PRO A 176 -1.94 -3.93 -7.16
CA PRO A 176 -1.60 -3.81 -8.58
C PRO A 176 -0.16 -3.34 -8.84
N LYS A 177 0.42 -2.57 -7.93
CA LYS A 177 1.79 -2.05 -8.08
C LYS A 177 2.89 -3.08 -7.80
N GLY A 178 2.56 -4.24 -7.19
CA GLY A 178 3.52 -5.32 -6.92
C GLY A 178 4.61 -5.01 -5.89
N GLY A 179 4.89 -3.74 -5.63
CA GLY A 179 5.91 -3.31 -4.69
C GLY A 179 6.64 -2.03 -5.10
N GLY A 180 7.60 -1.61 -4.30
CA GLY A 180 8.39 -0.40 -4.53
C GLY A 180 9.87 -0.62 -4.26
N ILE A 181 10.73 0.09 -5.00
CA ILE A 181 12.19 0.08 -4.83
C ILE A 181 12.63 1.46 -4.33
N SER A 182 13.45 1.47 -3.28
CA SER A 182 13.98 2.70 -2.69
C SER A 182 14.75 3.53 -3.72
N ARG A 183 14.65 4.86 -3.60
CA ARG A 183 15.44 5.80 -4.39
C ARG A 183 16.94 5.74 -4.06
N LYS A 184 17.33 5.14 -2.92
CA LYS A 184 18.74 4.93 -2.55
C LYS A 184 19.48 3.97 -3.47
N ILE A 185 18.77 3.17 -4.27
CA ILE A 185 19.37 2.34 -5.33
C ILE A 185 19.43 3.17 -6.61
N PHE A 186 20.59 3.74 -6.91
CA PHE A 186 20.79 4.63 -8.06
C PHE A 186 21.06 3.87 -9.36
N ASN A 187 21.64 2.66 -9.30
CA ASN A 187 22.02 1.90 -10.47
C ASN A 187 20.78 1.35 -11.22
N PRO A 188 20.55 1.73 -12.48
CA PRO A 188 19.40 1.29 -13.24
C PRO A 188 19.37 -0.23 -13.50
N ALA A 189 20.55 -0.84 -13.68
CA ALA A 189 20.66 -2.27 -13.91
C ALA A 189 20.22 -3.09 -12.68
N ASP A 190 20.59 -2.64 -11.48
CA ASP A 190 20.21 -3.29 -10.25
C ASP A 190 18.70 -3.09 -9.96
N ARG A 191 18.16 -1.90 -10.24
CA ARG A 191 16.71 -1.65 -10.15
C ARG A 191 15.92 -2.58 -11.05
N LYS A 192 16.39 -2.80 -12.29
CA LYS A 192 15.74 -3.70 -13.26
C LYS A 192 15.77 -5.16 -12.78
N LYS A 193 16.89 -5.61 -12.22
CA LYS A 193 17.00 -6.97 -11.63
C LYS A 193 16.06 -7.15 -10.45
N ILE A 194 16.01 -6.17 -9.52
CA ILE A 194 15.13 -6.22 -8.35
C ILE A 194 13.67 -6.25 -8.81
N ARG A 195 13.28 -5.44 -9.80
CA ARG A 195 11.92 -5.41 -10.32
C ARG A 195 11.53 -6.76 -10.94
N SER A 196 12.41 -7.40 -11.70
CA SER A 196 12.13 -8.72 -12.27
C SER A 196 11.90 -9.79 -11.21
N ILE A 197 12.56 -9.68 -10.05
CA ILE A 197 12.35 -10.58 -8.90
C ILE A 197 11.02 -10.28 -8.18
N LEU A 198 10.66 -8.98 -8.03
CA LEU A 198 9.41 -8.58 -7.37
C LEU A 198 8.15 -8.94 -8.18
N ASN A 199 8.28 -9.11 -9.49
CA ASN A 199 7.17 -9.44 -10.39
C ASN A 199 7.00 -10.95 -10.62
N GLN A 200 7.87 -11.79 -10.03
CA GLN A 200 7.70 -13.26 -10.00
C GLN A 200 6.71 -13.67 -8.90
#